data_285453c8a645cb7beccfccf44dbd1788
#
_entry.id   285453c8a645cb7beccfccf44dbd1788
#
_cell.length_a   1.000
_cell.length_b   1.000
_cell.length_c   1.000
_cell.angle_alpha   90.00
_cell.angle_beta   90.00
_cell.angle_gamma   90.00
#
_symmetry.space_group_name_H-M   'P 1'
#
loop_
_entity.id
_entity.type
_entity.pdbx_description
1 polymer ?
#
loop_
_entity_poly.entity_id
_entity_poly.type
_entity_poly.pdbx_seq_one_letter_code
_entity_poly.pdbx_strand_id
1 'polypeptide(L)'
;MQIFELKNILKEFGANVRYEHDLKKKNWFNIGGKTKVFYKADNLKELVNLLKKLNKKEKIFVLGAGSNTLIKDELFDGVVIKLSKNFNNISLLGENTIIAGSAVLDKSLSDFAMENNLTGFEFLSCIPGTIGGGIRMNAGCFGKEFKDILLSIQAIDKSGKVISIPSKDIKFEYRKSNLSDDLIFLSA
;
A
#
# COMPACT_ATOMS: atom_id res chain seq x y z
N MET A 1 20.71 5.02 7.57
CA MET A 1 20.82 5.82 8.84
C MET A 1 20.87 4.89 10.04
N GLN A 2 21.62 5.27 11.10
CA GLN A 2 21.60 4.51 12.34
C GLN A 2 20.27 4.73 13.08
N ILE A 3 19.88 3.76 13.92
CA ILE A 3 18.58 3.83 14.65
C ILE A 3 18.47 5.06 15.55
N PHE A 4 19.60 5.53 16.10
CA PHE A 4 19.64 6.74 16.94
C PHE A 4 19.28 8.00 16.15
N GLU A 5 19.81 8.15 14.95
CA GLU A 5 19.49 9.27 14.05
C GLU A 5 18.01 9.25 13.67
N LEU A 6 17.49 8.05 13.32
CA LEU A 6 16.08 7.88 13.02
C LEU A 6 15.17 8.25 14.20
N LYS A 7 15.55 7.89 15.43
CA LYS A 7 14.80 8.25 16.64
C LYS A 7 14.69 9.77 16.80
N ASN A 8 15.79 10.50 16.56
CA ASN A 8 15.79 11.96 16.66
C ASN A 8 14.93 12.61 15.57
N ILE A 9 15.08 12.17 14.34
CA ILE A 9 14.36 12.74 13.18
C ILE A 9 12.85 12.44 13.24
N LEU A 10 12.47 11.25 13.72
CA LEU A 10 11.08 10.78 13.71
C LEU A 10 10.34 11.03 15.01
N LYS A 11 10.95 11.71 16.00
CA LYS A 11 10.36 11.99 17.31
C LYS A 11 9.00 12.70 17.23
N GLU A 12 8.83 13.58 16.26
CA GLU A 12 7.59 14.36 16.08
C GLU A 12 6.38 13.52 15.65
N PHE A 13 6.61 12.32 15.07
CA PHE A 13 5.52 11.42 14.64
C PHE A 13 4.92 10.59 15.77
N GLY A 14 5.45 10.72 16.99
CA GLY A 14 4.87 10.18 18.21
C GLY A 14 4.55 8.69 18.16
N ALA A 15 3.34 8.34 18.55
CA ALA A 15 2.87 6.95 18.64
C ALA A 15 2.73 6.22 17.28
N ASN A 16 2.76 6.95 16.17
CA ASN A 16 2.71 6.38 14.82
C ASN A 16 4.02 5.71 14.40
N VAL A 17 5.12 5.97 15.13
CA VAL A 17 6.42 5.36 14.90
C VAL A 17 6.75 4.34 15.99
N ARG A 18 7.17 3.16 15.59
CA ARG A 18 7.68 2.12 16.49
C ARG A 18 9.02 1.65 15.98
N TYR A 19 9.98 1.52 16.90
CA TYR A 19 11.33 1.06 16.59
C TYR A 19 11.48 -0.42 16.92
N GLU A 20 12.31 -1.13 16.16
CA GLU A 20 12.56 -2.57 16.30
C GLU A 20 11.27 -3.38 16.44
N HIS A 21 10.27 -2.97 15.63
CA HIS A 21 8.92 -3.51 15.72
C HIS A 21 8.82 -4.92 15.13
N ASP A 22 8.23 -5.82 15.89
CA ASP A 22 7.96 -7.20 15.46
C ASP A 22 6.89 -7.23 14.34
N LEU A 23 7.24 -7.88 13.23
CA LEU A 23 6.38 -8.03 12.07
C LEU A 23 5.65 -9.38 12.01
N LYS A 24 5.93 -10.29 12.95
CA LYS A 24 5.35 -11.64 12.96
C LYS A 24 3.83 -11.64 12.88
N LYS A 25 3.17 -10.75 13.64
CA LYS A 25 1.70 -10.60 13.65
C LYS A 25 1.19 -9.59 12.60
N LYS A 26 2.01 -9.21 11.62
CA LYS A 26 1.66 -8.24 10.58
C LYS A 26 1.44 -8.88 9.21
N ASN A 27 1.63 -10.18 9.11
CA ASN A 27 1.36 -10.98 7.92
C ASN A 27 0.57 -12.24 8.28
N TRP A 28 -0.04 -12.84 7.29
CA TRP A 28 -0.92 -14.00 7.47
C TRP A 28 -0.18 -15.29 7.80
N PHE A 29 1.08 -15.39 7.43
CA PHE A 29 1.92 -16.54 7.77
C PHE A 29 2.30 -16.58 9.26
N ASN A 30 2.14 -15.45 9.98
CA ASN A 30 2.51 -15.31 11.39
C ASN A 30 3.99 -15.61 11.67
N ILE A 31 4.87 -15.33 10.72
CA ILE A 31 6.32 -15.51 10.80
C ILE A 31 7.06 -14.23 10.42
N GLY A 32 8.35 -14.17 10.73
CA GLY A 32 9.25 -13.09 10.37
C GLY A 32 9.79 -12.32 11.57
N GLY A 33 10.87 -11.59 11.31
CA GLY A 33 11.60 -10.81 12.28
C GLY A 33 11.05 -9.41 12.50
N LYS A 34 11.96 -8.52 12.86
CA LYS A 34 11.66 -7.11 13.17
C LYS A 34 11.98 -6.20 12.00
N THR A 35 11.41 -5.01 12.01
CA THR A 35 11.85 -3.88 11.20
C THR A 35 12.53 -2.82 12.05
N LYS A 36 13.53 -2.13 11.50
CA LYS A 36 14.19 -1.00 12.18
C LYS A 36 13.18 0.07 12.60
N VAL A 37 12.26 0.44 11.68
CA VAL A 37 11.17 1.38 11.94
C VAL A 37 9.89 0.84 11.34
N PHE A 38 8.81 0.87 12.11
CA PHE A 38 7.44 0.68 11.63
C PHE A 38 6.69 2.00 11.78
N TYR A 39 6.12 2.47 10.69
CA TYR A 39 5.35 3.71 10.66
C TYR A 39 3.91 3.45 10.20
N LYS A 40 2.94 3.92 10.98
CA LYS A 40 1.53 3.94 10.60
C LYS A 40 1.19 5.32 10.05
N ALA A 41 1.01 5.43 8.74
CA ALA A 41 0.66 6.69 8.10
C ALA A 41 -0.82 7.00 8.28
N ASP A 42 -1.14 8.03 9.04
CA ASP A 42 -2.54 8.41 9.31
C ASP A 42 -3.11 9.40 8.29
N ASN A 43 -2.26 10.22 7.66
CA ASN A 43 -2.69 11.14 6.61
C ASN A 43 -1.56 11.44 5.61
N LEU A 44 -1.93 12.02 4.47
CA LEU A 44 -1.00 12.33 3.40
C LEU A 44 0.06 13.35 3.83
N LYS A 45 -0.31 14.38 4.61
CA LYS A 45 0.62 15.43 5.06
C LYS A 45 1.75 14.85 5.90
N GLU A 46 1.41 13.98 6.86
CA GLU A 46 2.41 13.28 7.67
C GLU A 46 3.27 12.32 6.87
N LEU A 47 2.66 11.59 5.91
CA LEU A 47 3.41 10.71 5.02
C LEU A 47 4.42 11.50 4.17
N VAL A 48 4.02 12.62 3.59
CA VAL A 48 4.93 13.54 2.86
C VAL A 48 6.07 14.01 3.76
N ASN A 49 5.75 14.40 4.99
CA ASN A 49 6.73 14.88 5.97
C ASN A 49 7.74 13.77 6.33
N LEU A 50 7.26 12.56 6.56
CA LEU A 50 8.12 11.40 6.79
C LEU A 50 9.10 11.19 5.64
N LEU A 51 8.59 11.14 4.39
CA LEU A 51 9.41 10.87 3.22
C LEU A 51 10.48 11.94 3.00
N LYS A 52 10.16 13.21 3.25
CA LYS A 52 11.12 14.32 3.17
C LYS A 52 12.22 14.23 4.22
N LYS A 53 11.94 13.66 5.39
CA LYS A 53 12.91 13.51 6.48
C LYS A 53 13.77 12.25 6.32
N LEU A 54 13.26 11.24 5.69
CA LEU A 54 14.03 10.02 5.41
C LEU A 54 15.10 10.30 4.35
N ASN A 55 16.28 9.72 4.54
CA ASN A 55 17.28 9.71 3.49
C ASN A 55 16.74 8.91 2.29
N LYS A 56 16.92 9.43 1.07
CA LYS A 56 16.49 8.74 -0.17
C LYS A 56 17.06 7.32 -0.32
N LYS A 57 18.17 7.02 0.37
CA LYS A 57 18.79 5.69 0.40
C LYS A 57 18.12 4.72 1.39
N GLU A 58 17.24 5.21 2.28
CA GLU A 58 16.53 4.31 3.20
C GLU A 58 15.63 3.35 2.43
N LYS A 59 15.68 2.08 2.82
CA LYS A 59 14.76 1.07 2.29
C LYS A 59 13.37 1.31 2.85
N ILE A 60 12.39 1.42 1.97
CA ILE A 60 10.99 1.55 2.35
C ILE A 60 10.24 0.34 1.84
N PHE A 61 9.41 -0.25 2.68
CA PHE A 61 8.48 -1.31 2.31
C PHE A 61 7.07 -0.92 2.75
N VAL A 62 6.12 -0.95 1.82
CA VAL A 62 4.71 -0.66 2.11
C VAL A 62 3.99 -1.98 2.36
N LEU A 63 3.44 -2.13 3.56
CA LEU A 63 2.74 -3.34 3.97
C LEU A 63 1.22 -3.14 3.89
N GLY A 64 0.56 -3.87 3.01
CA GLY A 64 -0.90 -3.93 2.91
C GLY A 64 -1.52 -4.83 3.98
N ALA A 65 -2.41 -5.76 3.58
CA ALA A 65 -3.00 -6.76 4.48
C ALA A 65 -1.98 -7.80 4.98
N GLY A 66 -0.84 -7.94 4.32
CA GLY A 66 0.16 -8.96 4.65
C GLY A 66 -0.22 -10.38 4.26
N SER A 67 -1.23 -10.55 3.42
CA SER A 67 -1.74 -11.85 2.98
C SER A 67 -0.80 -12.59 2.02
N ASN A 68 0.01 -11.84 1.27
CA ASN A 68 0.97 -12.37 0.30
C ASN A 68 2.39 -11.87 0.57
N THR A 69 2.75 -11.70 1.84
CA THR A 69 4.06 -11.17 2.24
C THR A 69 4.75 -12.18 3.14
N LEU A 70 5.83 -12.76 2.66
CA LEU A 70 6.72 -13.60 3.45
C LEU A 70 7.85 -12.74 4.01
N ILE A 71 7.93 -12.65 5.33
CA ILE A 71 8.92 -11.82 6.04
C ILE A 71 10.01 -12.72 6.59
N LYS A 72 11.27 -12.40 6.29
CA LYS A 72 12.44 -13.09 6.83
C LYS A 72 12.57 -12.86 8.33
N ASP A 73 13.22 -13.78 9.05
CA ASP A 73 13.45 -13.67 10.50
C ASP A 73 14.50 -12.60 10.86
N GLU A 74 15.33 -12.23 9.90
CA GLU A 74 16.35 -11.19 10.05
C GLU A 74 15.71 -9.81 10.21
N LEU A 75 16.47 -8.88 10.81
CA LEU A 75 16.05 -7.48 10.91
C LEU A 75 15.94 -6.85 9.51
N PHE A 76 14.76 -6.38 9.15
CA PHE A 76 14.61 -5.51 7.98
C PHE A 76 15.22 -4.14 8.30
N ASP A 77 16.39 -3.87 7.72
CA ASP A 77 17.12 -2.61 7.88
C ASP A 77 16.50 -1.50 7.02
N GLY A 78 15.31 -1.06 7.43
CA GLY A 78 14.52 -0.07 6.70
C GLY A 78 13.27 0.37 7.45
N VAL A 79 12.41 1.07 6.76
CA VAL A 79 11.12 1.58 7.24
C VAL A 79 9.98 0.78 6.62
N VAL A 80 9.18 0.12 7.44
CA VAL A 80 7.92 -0.48 7.01
C VAL A 80 6.80 0.54 7.23
N ILE A 81 6.10 0.91 6.16
CA ILE A 81 4.97 1.84 6.18
C ILE A 81 3.68 1.06 6.04
N LYS A 82 2.72 1.30 6.93
CA LYS A 82 1.35 0.82 6.82
C LYS A 82 0.40 2.00 6.74
N LEU A 83 -0.38 2.07 5.66
CA LEU A 83 -1.42 3.09 5.52
C LEU A 83 -2.58 2.76 6.47
N SER A 84 -3.10 3.79 7.15
CA SER A 84 -4.19 3.65 8.11
C SER A 84 -5.56 3.67 7.43
N LYS A 85 -6.62 3.56 8.26
CA LYS A 85 -8.01 3.66 7.81
C LYS A 85 -8.35 4.95 7.07
N ASN A 86 -7.57 6.01 7.21
CA ASN A 86 -7.82 7.27 6.48
C ASN A 86 -7.45 7.17 4.97
N PHE A 87 -6.78 6.08 4.58
CA PHE A 87 -6.58 5.68 3.17
C PHE A 87 -7.54 4.56 2.73
N ASN A 88 -8.67 4.41 3.44
CA ASN A 88 -9.65 3.34 3.26
C ASN A 88 -11.02 3.87 2.78
N ASN A 89 -11.05 5.00 2.09
CA ASN A 89 -12.29 5.58 1.57
C ASN A 89 -12.64 4.95 0.23
N ILE A 90 -13.93 4.70 0.01
CA ILE A 90 -14.48 4.29 -1.28
C ILE A 90 -15.57 5.31 -1.64
N SER A 91 -15.61 5.74 -2.89
CA SER A 91 -16.64 6.63 -3.42
C SER A 91 -16.87 6.41 -4.90
N LEU A 92 -18.07 6.73 -5.37
CA LEU A 92 -18.38 6.82 -6.80
C LEU A 92 -17.86 8.12 -7.40
N LEU A 93 -17.39 8.06 -8.62
CA LEU A 93 -17.11 9.17 -9.51
C LEU A 93 -17.97 9.01 -10.77
N GLY A 94 -19.04 9.77 -10.85
CA GLY A 94 -20.06 9.56 -11.88
C GLY A 94 -20.82 8.24 -11.66
N GLU A 95 -21.25 7.61 -12.75
CA GLU A 95 -22.12 6.43 -12.71
C GLU A 95 -21.40 5.09 -12.73
N ASN A 96 -20.16 5.05 -13.23
CA ASN A 96 -19.47 3.79 -13.53
C ASN A 96 -18.00 3.72 -13.08
N THR A 97 -17.55 4.67 -12.30
CA THR A 97 -16.16 4.72 -11.83
C THR A 97 -16.13 4.77 -10.30
N ILE A 98 -15.25 3.98 -9.70
CA ILE A 98 -15.02 3.96 -8.26
C ILE A 98 -13.64 4.54 -7.97
N ILE A 99 -13.56 5.41 -6.97
CA ILE A 99 -12.30 5.83 -6.35
C ILE A 99 -12.15 5.06 -5.05
N ALA A 100 -11.06 4.30 -4.94
CA ALA A 100 -10.75 3.52 -3.74
C ALA A 100 -9.36 3.87 -3.20
N GLY A 101 -9.27 4.11 -1.90
CA GLY A 101 -7.99 4.27 -1.20
C GLY A 101 -7.18 2.97 -1.19
N SER A 102 -5.86 3.08 -1.17
CA SER A 102 -4.97 1.90 -1.25
C SER A 102 -5.08 0.95 -0.05
N ALA A 103 -5.59 1.40 1.09
CA ALA A 103 -5.81 0.57 2.27
C ALA A 103 -7.18 -0.14 2.28
N VAL A 104 -8.04 0.12 1.31
CA VAL A 104 -9.31 -0.58 1.12
C VAL A 104 -9.03 -2.05 0.89
N LEU A 105 -9.81 -2.93 1.52
CA LEU A 105 -9.76 -4.35 1.26
C LEU A 105 -10.38 -4.66 -0.13
N ASP A 106 -9.76 -5.58 -0.87
CA ASP A 106 -10.24 -5.98 -2.18
C ASP A 106 -11.70 -6.44 -2.13
N LYS A 107 -12.05 -7.24 -1.12
CA LYS A 107 -13.45 -7.66 -0.88
C LYS A 107 -14.39 -6.46 -0.65
N SER A 108 -13.97 -5.46 0.13
CA SER A 108 -14.84 -4.29 0.40
C SER A 108 -15.11 -3.48 -0.86
N LEU A 109 -14.16 -3.42 -1.81
CA LEU A 109 -14.39 -2.80 -3.11
C LEU A 109 -15.38 -3.62 -3.95
N SER A 110 -15.28 -4.95 -3.94
CA SER A 110 -16.23 -5.82 -4.62
C SER A 110 -17.66 -5.66 -4.06
N ASP A 111 -17.79 -5.65 -2.72
CA ASP A 111 -19.08 -5.45 -2.06
C ASP A 111 -19.68 -4.08 -2.41
N PHE A 112 -18.88 -3.01 -2.37
CA PHE A 112 -19.32 -1.66 -2.75
C PHE A 112 -19.75 -1.56 -4.21
N ALA A 113 -19.03 -2.21 -5.14
CA ALA A 113 -19.39 -2.25 -6.54
C ALA A 113 -20.74 -2.95 -6.76
N MET A 114 -20.96 -4.08 -6.09
CA MET A 114 -22.24 -4.82 -6.12
C MET A 114 -23.41 -3.95 -5.61
N GLU A 115 -23.24 -3.25 -4.48
CA GLU A 115 -24.25 -2.36 -3.90
C GLU A 115 -24.60 -1.19 -4.85
N ASN A 116 -23.69 -0.81 -5.74
CA ASN A 116 -23.88 0.25 -6.74
C ASN A 116 -24.17 -0.28 -8.16
N ASN A 117 -24.53 -1.56 -8.29
CA ASN A 117 -24.86 -2.23 -9.56
C ASN A 117 -23.73 -2.16 -10.61
N LEU A 118 -22.47 -2.15 -10.18
CA LEU A 118 -21.29 -2.17 -11.04
C LEU A 118 -20.74 -3.59 -11.16
N THR A 119 -20.47 -4.03 -12.39
CA THR A 119 -19.94 -5.35 -12.72
C THR A 119 -18.44 -5.29 -13.04
N GLY A 120 -17.77 -6.45 -13.03
CA GLY A 120 -16.35 -6.58 -13.34
C GLY A 120 -15.43 -6.57 -12.11
N PHE A 121 -15.98 -6.37 -10.91
CA PHE A 121 -15.25 -6.33 -9.63
C PHE A 121 -15.38 -7.63 -8.82
N GLU A 122 -16.14 -8.62 -9.30
CA GLU A 122 -16.50 -9.84 -8.58
C GLU A 122 -15.28 -10.66 -8.15
N PHE A 123 -14.24 -10.69 -8.99
CA PHE A 123 -13.01 -11.44 -8.72
C PHE A 123 -12.27 -10.94 -7.48
N LEU A 124 -12.46 -9.68 -7.08
CA LEU A 124 -11.84 -9.09 -5.89
C LEU A 124 -12.37 -9.72 -4.59
N SER A 125 -13.59 -10.27 -4.60
CA SER A 125 -14.20 -10.92 -3.42
C SER A 125 -13.37 -12.09 -2.90
N CYS A 126 -12.60 -12.74 -3.79
CA CYS A 126 -11.77 -13.91 -3.49
C CYS A 126 -10.30 -13.53 -3.19
N ILE A 127 -9.92 -12.28 -3.29
CA ILE A 127 -8.54 -11.83 -3.09
C ILE A 127 -8.40 -11.26 -1.66
N PRO A 128 -7.65 -11.92 -0.77
CA PRO A 128 -7.46 -11.44 0.59
C PRO A 128 -6.34 -10.40 0.61
N GLY A 129 -6.61 -9.19 0.15
CA GLY A 129 -5.61 -8.15 0.00
C GLY A 129 -6.15 -6.75 0.27
N THR A 130 -5.35 -5.76 -0.10
CA THR A 130 -5.75 -4.36 -0.19
C THR A 130 -5.52 -3.87 -1.61
N ILE A 131 -6.27 -2.88 -2.03
CA ILE A 131 -6.18 -2.28 -3.38
C ILE A 131 -4.73 -1.95 -3.76
N GLY A 132 -3.97 -1.30 -2.87
CA GLY A 132 -2.56 -1.00 -3.15
C GLY A 132 -1.69 -2.24 -3.35
N GLY A 133 -1.92 -3.29 -2.56
CA GLY A 133 -1.21 -4.58 -2.69
C GLY A 133 -1.63 -5.34 -3.95
N GLY A 134 -2.94 -5.36 -4.24
CA GLY A 134 -3.51 -5.99 -5.44
C GLY A 134 -2.98 -5.37 -6.73
N ILE A 135 -2.92 -4.04 -6.81
CA ILE A 135 -2.34 -3.33 -7.96
C ILE A 135 -0.84 -3.62 -8.11
N ARG A 136 -0.08 -3.62 -7.01
CA ARG A 136 1.36 -3.93 -7.02
C ARG A 136 1.63 -5.29 -7.64
N MET A 137 0.80 -6.25 -7.31
CA MET A 137 0.91 -7.63 -7.76
C MET A 137 0.16 -7.91 -9.07
N ASN A 138 -0.58 -6.94 -9.64
CA ASN A 138 -1.58 -7.24 -10.66
C ASN A 138 -2.39 -8.48 -10.28
N ALA A 139 -2.91 -8.47 -9.04
CA ALA A 139 -3.60 -9.64 -8.48
C ALA A 139 -4.84 -9.97 -9.32
N GLY A 140 -5.15 -11.24 -9.40
CA GLY A 140 -6.30 -11.70 -10.18
C GLY A 140 -6.80 -13.06 -9.75
N CYS A 141 -8.06 -13.30 -10.07
CA CYS A 141 -8.78 -14.54 -9.82
C CYS A 141 -9.80 -14.76 -10.93
N PHE A 142 -10.13 -16.03 -11.24
CA PHE A 142 -11.13 -16.39 -12.25
C PHE A 142 -10.95 -15.73 -13.61
N GLY A 143 -9.69 -15.61 -14.08
CA GLY A 143 -9.39 -15.05 -15.40
C GLY A 143 -9.46 -13.53 -15.51
N LYS A 144 -9.68 -12.82 -14.39
CA LYS A 144 -9.62 -11.36 -14.28
C LYS A 144 -8.45 -10.91 -13.44
N GLU A 145 -7.90 -9.73 -13.75
CA GLU A 145 -6.79 -9.12 -13.03
C GLU A 145 -7.06 -7.63 -12.78
N PHE A 146 -6.29 -7.00 -11.89
CA PHE A 146 -6.42 -5.55 -11.63
C PHE A 146 -6.29 -4.69 -12.89
N LYS A 147 -5.42 -5.06 -13.84
CA LYS A 147 -5.26 -4.34 -15.12
C LYS A 147 -6.56 -4.20 -15.91
N ASP A 148 -7.51 -5.13 -15.72
CA ASP A 148 -8.76 -5.17 -16.51
C ASP A 148 -9.78 -4.13 -16.05
N ILE A 149 -9.64 -3.63 -14.81
CA ILE A 149 -10.56 -2.66 -14.18
C ILE A 149 -9.89 -1.33 -13.80
N LEU A 150 -8.57 -1.25 -13.80
CA LEU A 150 -7.85 -0.09 -13.35
C LEU A 150 -7.83 1.01 -14.42
N LEU A 151 -8.23 2.22 -14.05
CA LEU A 151 -8.13 3.42 -14.89
C LEU A 151 -6.85 4.21 -14.60
N SER A 152 -6.55 4.44 -13.33
CA SER A 152 -5.36 5.18 -12.92
C SER A 152 -5.03 4.92 -11.45
N ILE A 153 -3.81 5.28 -11.07
CA ILE A 153 -3.32 5.24 -9.68
C ILE A 153 -2.86 6.64 -9.29
N GLN A 154 -3.19 7.06 -8.07
CA GLN A 154 -2.51 8.15 -7.42
C GLN A 154 -1.45 7.60 -6.48
N ALA A 155 -0.20 8.05 -6.64
CA ALA A 155 0.94 7.57 -5.87
C ALA A 155 1.80 8.74 -5.37
N ILE A 156 2.61 8.48 -4.34
CA ILE A 156 3.62 9.41 -3.86
C ILE A 156 5.01 8.76 -4.01
N ASP A 157 5.98 9.53 -4.48
CA ASP A 157 7.36 9.11 -4.60
C ASP A 157 8.17 9.40 -3.31
N LYS A 158 9.42 8.93 -3.25
CA LYS A 158 10.33 9.17 -2.11
C LYS A 158 10.66 10.65 -1.88
N SER A 159 10.39 11.54 -2.83
CA SER A 159 10.58 12.99 -2.63
C SER A 159 9.37 13.64 -1.96
N GLY A 160 8.27 12.90 -1.82
CA GLY A 160 7.00 13.42 -1.31
C GLY A 160 6.14 14.08 -2.39
N LYS A 161 6.44 13.86 -3.67
CA LYS A 161 5.64 14.36 -4.79
C LYS A 161 4.53 13.37 -5.11
N VAL A 162 3.29 13.87 -5.14
CA VAL A 162 2.13 13.10 -5.58
C VAL A 162 2.05 13.14 -7.10
N ILE A 163 1.85 11.97 -7.70
CA ILE A 163 1.73 11.77 -9.15
C ILE A 163 0.52 10.93 -9.47
N SER A 164 -0.08 11.14 -10.63
CA SER A 164 -1.13 10.28 -11.19
C SER A 164 -0.55 9.48 -12.35
N ILE A 165 -0.82 8.18 -12.36
CA ILE A 165 -0.30 7.24 -13.36
C ILE A 165 -1.50 6.56 -14.02
N PRO A 166 -1.82 6.89 -15.29
CA PRO A 166 -2.85 6.20 -16.06
C PRO A 166 -2.51 4.71 -16.25
N SER A 167 -3.51 3.84 -16.22
CA SER A 167 -3.32 2.39 -16.39
C SER A 167 -2.62 2.03 -17.71
N LYS A 168 -2.88 2.78 -18.78
CA LYS A 168 -2.23 2.61 -20.09
C LYS A 168 -0.71 2.78 -20.07
N ASP A 169 -0.19 3.54 -19.08
CA ASP A 169 1.24 3.80 -18.91
C ASP A 169 1.91 2.76 -17.99
N ILE A 170 1.13 1.78 -17.47
CA ILE A 170 1.63 0.72 -16.60
C ILE A 170 1.84 -0.55 -17.41
N LYS A 171 3.05 -1.06 -17.40
CA LYS A 171 3.37 -2.33 -18.04
C LYS A 171 3.01 -3.49 -17.10
N PHE A 172 1.75 -3.92 -17.17
CA PHE A 172 1.31 -5.10 -16.41
C PHE A 172 1.81 -6.40 -17.04
N GLU A 173 2.23 -7.30 -16.18
CA GLU A 173 2.59 -8.69 -16.47
C GLU A 173 1.88 -9.62 -15.48
N TYR A 174 2.00 -10.93 -15.70
CA TYR A 174 1.45 -11.90 -14.75
C TYR A 174 2.04 -11.67 -13.35
N ARG A 175 1.17 -11.37 -12.40
CA ARG A 175 1.53 -11.10 -10.98
C ARG A 175 2.54 -9.95 -10.78
N LYS A 176 2.56 -8.98 -11.68
CA LYS A 176 3.49 -7.84 -11.62
C LYS A 176 2.94 -6.60 -12.31
N SER A 177 3.10 -5.42 -11.69
CA SER A 177 2.75 -4.13 -12.30
C SER A 177 3.94 -3.38 -12.90
N ASN A 178 5.18 -3.84 -12.74
CA ASN A 178 6.40 -3.16 -13.19
C ASN A 178 6.52 -1.67 -12.79
N LEU A 179 5.75 -1.25 -11.78
CA LEU A 179 5.89 0.08 -11.19
C LEU A 179 7.08 0.11 -10.22
N SER A 180 7.73 1.25 -10.13
CA SER A 180 8.85 1.43 -9.20
C SER A 180 8.46 1.09 -7.76
N ASP A 181 9.33 0.34 -7.06
CA ASP A 181 9.15 0.01 -5.65
C ASP A 181 9.23 1.24 -4.73
N ASP A 182 9.75 2.35 -5.25
CA ASP A 182 9.82 3.63 -4.55
C ASP A 182 8.47 4.37 -4.47
N LEU A 183 7.45 3.89 -5.17
CA LEU A 183 6.12 4.48 -5.17
C LEU A 183 5.25 3.88 -4.05
N ILE A 184 4.60 4.75 -3.30
CA ILE A 184 3.56 4.41 -2.34
C ILE A 184 2.22 4.77 -2.96
N PHE A 185 1.36 3.79 -3.20
CA PHE A 185 0.04 4.03 -3.78
C PHE A 185 -0.88 4.60 -2.71
N LEU A 186 -1.62 5.64 -3.06
CA LEU A 186 -2.53 6.37 -2.18
C LEU A 186 -4.00 6.00 -2.45
N SER A 187 -4.36 5.94 -3.73
CA SER A 187 -5.70 5.58 -4.22
C SER A 187 -5.64 5.11 -5.67
N ALA A 188 -6.72 4.54 -6.12
CA ALA A 188 -6.96 4.14 -7.50
C ALA A 188 -8.39 4.45 -7.90
#